data_212fca6fd9b29d4b4ebe261ec74e0a7e
#
_entry.id   212fca6fd9b29d4b4ebe261ec74e0a7e
#
_cell.length_a   1.000
_cell.length_b   1.000
_cell.length_c   1.000
_cell.angle_alpha   90.00
_cell.angle_beta   90.00
_cell.angle_gamma   90.00
#
_symmetry.space_group_name_H-M   'P 1'
#
loop_
_entity.id
_entity.type
_entity.pdbx_description
1 polymer ?
#
loop_
_entity_poly.entity_id
_entity_poly.type
_entity_poly.pdbx_seq_one_letter_code
_entity_poly.pdbx_strand_id
1 'polypeptide(L)'
;MENNREGEGLRRSLQARHLSMIAIGGSIGTGLFLASGATVATSGPGGALLSYALIGLMVYFLMTSLGEMAAFMPVSGSFQVYGSRFVDHSFGFAQGWNYWYNWAVTIAVELAAASIVMHYWLPHVPGVVWSALFLAIIFALNYFSVKGFGEAEFWCSMLKVVTIIAFIIVGFMMIWGIMFHPDNSRYAPGLNVFVHGDGPFVGGMAAFVSVSMIVGFSFQGTELIGVAAGESSHPAKTIPRAVKQIFWRILMFYMLSILIIGFILPYNDPMLLKNDVQDVGASPFTLVFSRAGLALSASLMNAVILSAILSAGNSGMYASTRMLYVMAKNKMAPAWFGQLSSSGVPRNALYATTVIAGLCFLTSLFESNAVYLWLLNSSGMTGFIAWLGIAICHYRFRRAYVKQGYDLADLPYKARWFPLGPLFAFALCMLIMLGQNYAAFTSAKVDWNGIIATYIGIPLFLLLWLGYKWKHGSKLIPLDKIALAEAHAQLKRDELADGQLAQQTTG
;
A
#
# COMPACT_ATOMS: atom_id res chain seq x y z
N MET A 1 19.19 -23.46 -28.20
CA MET A 1 18.31 -22.39 -28.74
C MET A 1 17.58 -21.68 -27.61
N GLU A 2 18.28 -21.29 -26.54
CA GLU A 2 17.72 -20.76 -25.27
C GLU A 2 18.10 -19.29 -24.96
N ASN A 3 18.83 -18.62 -25.87
CA ASN A 3 19.43 -17.32 -25.59
C ASN A 3 18.68 -16.09 -26.18
N ASN A 4 17.44 -16.24 -26.68
CA ASN A 4 16.76 -15.13 -27.37
C ASN A 4 15.48 -14.61 -26.67
N ARG A 5 15.17 -15.03 -25.42
CA ARG A 5 14.03 -14.50 -24.66
C ARG A 5 14.37 -13.40 -23.67
N GLU A 6 15.62 -13.11 -23.43
CA GLU A 6 16.06 -12.05 -22.50
C GLU A 6 15.85 -10.62 -23.04
N GLY A 7 15.57 -10.44 -24.34
CA GLY A 7 15.42 -9.12 -24.96
C GLY A 7 14.02 -8.51 -24.97
N GLU A 8 12.95 -9.26 -24.68
CA GLU A 8 11.55 -8.80 -24.88
C GLU A 8 10.75 -8.52 -23.61
N GLY A 9 11.29 -8.72 -22.41
CA GLY A 9 10.61 -8.56 -21.11
C GLY A 9 11.23 -7.51 -20.20
N LEU A 10 10.54 -7.25 -19.09
CA LEU A 10 11.08 -6.42 -17.99
C LEU A 10 12.35 -7.08 -17.43
N ARG A 11 13.39 -6.27 -17.18
CA ARG A 11 14.67 -6.76 -16.67
C ARG A 11 14.57 -7.19 -15.22
N ARG A 12 15.03 -8.40 -14.88
CA ARG A 12 15.13 -8.90 -13.48
C ARG A 12 16.33 -8.26 -12.78
N SER A 13 16.24 -6.97 -12.44
CA SER A 13 17.34 -6.19 -11.88
C SER A 13 17.20 -5.89 -10.39
N LEU A 14 16.07 -6.25 -9.76
CA LEU A 14 15.84 -6.04 -8.32
C LEU A 14 16.53 -7.12 -7.49
N GLN A 15 17.44 -6.69 -6.62
CA GLN A 15 18.13 -7.57 -5.67
C GLN A 15 17.27 -7.87 -4.45
N ALA A 16 17.61 -8.92 -3.69
CA ALA A 16 16.89 -9.30 -2.47
C ALA A 16 16.80 -8.13 -1.45
N ARG A 17 17.83 -7.28 -1.35
CA ARG A 17 17.81 -6.09 -0.48
C ARG A 17 16.74 -5.07 -0.90
N HIS A 18 16.56 -4.86 -2.21
CA HIS A 18 15.53 -3.94 -2.73
C HIS A 18 14.13 -4.46 -2.40
N LEU A 19 13.87 -5.75 -2.63
CA LEU A 19 12.59 -6.38 -2.32
C LEU A 19 12.28 -6.36 -0.82
N SER A 20 13.29 -6.62 0.03
CA SER A 20 13.13 -6.51 1.48
C SER A 20 12.76 -5.09 1.91
N MET A 21 13.41 -4.06 1.34
CA MET A 21 13.11 -2.67 1.66
C MET A 21 11.77 -2.21 1.10
N ILE A 22 11.38 -2.63 -0.10
CA ILE A 22 10.02 -2.42 -0.64
C ILE A 22 8.98 -3.07 0.29
N ALA A 23 9.23 -4.29 0.77
CA ALA A 23 8.34 -4.98 1.70
C ALA A 23 8.24 -4.29 3.06
N ILE A 24 9.32 -3.71 3.57
CA ILE A 24 9.36 -3.07 4.89
C ILE A 24 8.90 -1.61 4.82
N GLY A 25 9.36 -0.85 3.85
CA GLY A 25 9.21 0.61 3.78
C GLY A 25 8.26 1.12 2.69
N GLY A 26 7.97 0.32 1.66
CA GLY A 26 7.24 0.78 0.47
C GLY A 26 5.81 1.27 0.74
N SER A 27 5.16 0.80 1.82
CA SER A 27 3.82 1.27 2.22
C SER A 27 3.83 2.31 3.34
N ILE A 28 4.99 2.64 3.90
CA ILE A 28 5.07 3.67 4.95
C ILE A 28 5.10 5.04 4.27
N GLY A 29 3.99 5.73 4.27
CA GLY A 29 3.78 7.05 3.67
C GLY A 29 2.90 7.93 4.55
N THR A 30 2.09 8.78 3.93
CA THR A 30 1.16 9.69 4.59
C THR A 30 0.18 9.00 5.53
N GLY A 31 -0.23 7.77 5.21
CA GLY A 31 -1.18 7.02 6.03
C GLY A 31 -0.71 6.83 7.47
N LEU A 32 0.54 6.40 7.69
CA LEU A 32 1.06 6.23 9.06
C LEU A 32 1.52 7.57 9.66
N PHE A 33 2.28 8.38 8.92
CA PHE A 33 2.91 9.57 9.48
C PHE A 33 1.94 10.73 9.70
N LEU A 34 0.90 10.88 8.88
CA LEU A 34 -0.07 11.97 8.97
C LEU A 34 -1.45 11.48 9.44
N ALA A 35 -2.04 10.53 8.73
CA ALA A 35 -3.44 10.16 8.96
C ALA A 35 -3.68 9.36 10.26
N SER A 36 -2.63 8.84 10.90
CA SER A 36 -2.74 8.18 12.20
C SER A 36 -3.23 9.11 13.32
N GLY A 37 -2.92 10.42 13.24
CA GLY A 37 -3.45 11.41 14.17
C GLY A 37 -4.98 11.53 14.09
N ALA A 38 -5.52 11.62 12.88
CA ALA A 38 -6.96 11.67 12.65
C ALA A 38 -7.67 10.40 13.15
N THR A 39 -7.04 9.22 13.05
CA THR A 39 -7.62 7.98 13.56
C THR A 39 -7.74 8.00 15.08
N VAL A 40 -6.70 8.47 15.79
CA VAL A 40 -6.72 8.62 17.26
C VAL A 40 -7.71 9.68 17.70
N ALA A 41 -7.77 10.83 17.02
CA ALA A 41 -8.71 11.90 17.34
C ALA A 41 -10.17 11.46 17.17
N THR A 42 -10.49 10.68 16.13
CA THR A 42 -11.86 10.30 15.79
C THR A 42 -12.36 9.12 16.62
N SER A 43 -11.54 8.07 16.82
CA SER A 43 -11.98 6.82 17.45
C SER A 43 -11.41 6.60 18.86
N GLY A 44 -10.61 7.53 19.35
CA GLY A 44 -9.82 7.37 20.57
C GLY A 44 -8.64 6.42 20.38
N PRO A 45 -7.71 6.39 21.35
CA PRO A 45 -6.48 5.58 21.22
C PRO A 45 -6.77 4.08 21.18
N GLY A 46 -7.74 3.58 21.93
CA GLY A 46 -8.17 2.17 21.92
C GLY A 46 -8.86 1.80 20.61
N GLY A 47 -9.74 2.68 20.10
CA GLY A 47 -10.40 2.49 18.81
C GLY A 47 -9.42 2.48 17.65
N ALA A 48 -8.45 3.40 17.63
CA ALA A 48 -7.36 3.42 16.66
C ALA A 48 -6.53 2.13 16.72
N LEU A 49 -6.09 1.73 17.91
CA LEU A 49 -5.29 0.51 18.10
C LEU A 49 -6.03 -0.73 17.61
N LEU A 50 -7.33 -0.86 17.93
CA LEU A 50 -8.18 -1.96 17.48
C LEU A 50 -8.31 -1.96 15.94
N SER A 51 -8.51 -0.78 15.33
CA SER A 51 -8.60 -0.64 13.86
C SER A 51 -7.30 -1.10 13.19
N TYR A 52 -6.14 -0.62 13.67
CA TYR A 52 -4.84 -1.03 13.16
C TYR A 52 -4.57 -2.53 13.36
N ALA A 53 -5.01 -3.12 14.49
CA ALA A 53 -4.89 -4.55 14.75
C ALA A 53 -5.73 -5.39 13.77
N LEU A 54 -7.00 -5.05 13.58
CA LEU A 54 -7.91 -5.79 12.70
C LEU A 54 -7.52 -5.64 11.22
N ILE A 55 -7.23 -4.41 10.77
CA ILE A 55 -6.77 -4.18 9.40
C ILE A 55 -5.38 -4.80 9.18
N GLY A 56 -4.49 -4.69 10.15
CA GLY A 56 -3.18 -5.35 10.09
C GLY A 56 -3.28 -6.86 9.98
N LEU A 57 -4.20 -7.50 10.71
CA LEU A 57 -4.48 -8.93 10.60
C LEU A 57 -5.05 -9.29 9.23
N MET A 58 -5.97 -8.48 8.71
CA MET A 58 -6.51 -8.64 7.35
C MET A 58 -5.40 -8.57 6.31
N VAL A 59 -4.55 -7.54 6.39
CA VAL A 59 -3.42 -7.36 5.47
C VAL A 59 -2.43 -8.52 5.60
N TYR A 60 -2.16 -9.01 6.79
CA TYR A 60 -1.32 -10.19 6.98
C TYR A 60 -1.89 -11.42 6.24
N PHE A 61 -3.19 -11.68 6.33
CA PHE A 61 -3.82 -12.78 5.59
C PHE A 61 -3.81 -12.55 4.07
N LEU A 62 -3.99 -11.32 3.62
CA LEU A 62 -3.86 -10.97 2.20
C LEU A 62 -2.43 -11.19 1.70
N MET A 63 -1.43 -10.80 2.48
CA MET A 63 -0.03 -10.95 2.09
C MET A 63 0.43 -12.41 2.12
N THR A 64 -0.06 -13.23 3.05
CA THR A 64 0.19 -14.69 2.99
C THR A 64 -0.48 -15.31 1.77
N SER A 65 -1.69 -14.87 1.42
CA SER A 65 -2.41 -15.32 0.22
C SER A 65 -1.69 -14.93 -1.06
N LEU A 66 -1.27 -13.67 -1.16
CA LEU A 66 -0.49 -13.16 -2.30
C LEU A 66 0.87 -13.83 -2.40
N GLY A 67 1.54 -14.01 -1.26
CA GLY A 67 2.85 -14.65 -1.18
C GLY A 67 2.84 -16.09 -1.69
N GLU A 68 1.77 -16.85 -1.43
CA GLU A 68 1.63 -18.21 -1.95
C GLU A 68 1.50 -18.21 -3.48
N MET A 69 0.64 -17.35 -4.03
CA MET A 69 0.48 -17.23 -5.48
C MET A 69 1.74 -16.69 -6.15
N ALA A 70 2.39 -15.69 -5.56
CA ALA A 70 3.57 -15.05 -6.12
C ALA A 70 4.85 -15.91 -6.02
N ALA A 71 4.97 -16.76 -5.01
CA ALA A 71 6.06 -17.73 -4.91
C ALA A 71 5.90 -18.88 -5.92
N PHE A 72 4.65 -19.30 -6.16
CA PHE A 72 4.32 -20.35 -7.14
C PHE A 72 4.39 -19.85 -8.58
N MET A 73 3.89 -18.63 -8.85
CA MET A 73 3.82 -18.05 -10.19
C MET A 73 4.25 -16.57 -10.15
N PRO A 74 5.56 -16.29 -10.16
CA PRO A 74 6.09 -14.94 -10.09
C PRO A 74 5.89 -14.20 -11.42
N VAL A 75 4.95 -13.26 -11.43
CA VAL A 75 4.59 -12.46 -12.62
C VAL A 75 4.46 -10.97 -12.27
N SER A 76 5.01 -10.09 -13.09
CA SER A 76 4.96 -8.65 -12.87
C SER A 76 3.54 -8.06 -12.95
N GLY A 77 2.63 -8.74 -13.64
CA GLY A 77 1.21 -8.36 -13.75
C GLY A 77 0.35 -8.78 -12.56
N SER A 78 0.90 -9.55 -11.60
CA SER A 78 0.27 -9.98 -10.35
C SER A 78 -1.27 -10.09 -10.41
N PHE A 79 -1.97 -9.04 -9.97
CA PHE A 79 -3.43 -9.03 -9.81
C PHE A 79 -4.21 -9.26 -11.11
N GLN A 80 -3.75 -8.65 -12.21
CA GLN A 80 -4.35 -8.83 -13.53
C GLN A 80 -4.18 -10.28 -14.02
N VAL A 81 -2.96 -10.82 -13.88
CA VAL A 81 -2.65 -12.19 -14.34
C VAL A 81 -3.36 -13.22 -13.47
N TYR A 82 -3.34 -13.06 -12.14
CA TYR A 82 -4.04 -13.97 -11.22
C TYR A 82 -5.55 -13.90 -11.43
N GLY A 83 -6.13 -12.70 -11.60
CA GLY A 83 -7.53 -12.52 -11.93
C GLY A 83 -7.92 -13.25 -13.20
N SER A 84 -7.12 -13.08 -14.27
CA SER A 84 -7.36 -13.71 -15.57
C SER A 84 -7.22 -15.23 -15.54
N ARG A 85 -6.26 -15.77 -14.77
CA ARG A 85 -5.99 -17.22 -14.72
C ARG A 85 -6.89 -17.96 -13.74
N PHE A 86 -7.19 -17.36 -12.58
CA PHE A 86 -7.89 -18.05 -11.50
C PHE A 86 -9.38 -17.73 -11.42
N VAL A 87 -9.83 -16.64 -12.02
CA VAL A 87 -11.26 -16.25 -12.05
C VAL A 87 -11.79 -16.27 -13.47
N ASP A 88 -11.60 -15.20 -14.22
CA ASP A 88 -11.88 -15.09 -15.64
C ASP A 88 -11.16 -13.87 -16.26
N HIS A 89 -11.08 -13.82 -17.59
CA HIS A 89 -10.41 -12.73 -18.31
C HIS A 89 -10.98 -11.34 -18.00
N SER A 90 -12.31 -11.24 -17.80
CA SER A 90 -12.96 -9.96 -17.51
C SER A 90 -12.64 -9.46 -16.11
N PHE A 91 -12.53 -10.36 -15.14
CA PHE A 91 -12.10 -10.01 -13.78
C PHE A 91 -10.64 -9.51 -13.77
N GLY A 92 -9.75 -10.21 -14.47
CA GLY A 92 -8.37 -9.78 -14.63
C GLY A 92 -8.25 -8.43 -15.33
N PHE A 93 -9.06 -8.17 -16.36
CA PHE A 93 -9.14 -6.87 -17.03
C PHE A 93 -9.52 -5.77 -16.04
N ALA A 94 -10.61 -5.95 -15.30
CA ALA A 94 -11.09 -4.96 -14.34
C ALA A 94 -10.08 -4.73 -13.20
N GLN A 95 -9.45 -5.80 -12.66
CA GLN A 95 -8.43 -5.71 -11.63
C GLN A 95 -7.18 -4.96 -12.11
N GLY A 96 -6.75 -5.17 -13.35
CA GLY A 96 -5.61 -4.48 -13.92
C GLY A 96 -5.84 -2.97 -14.05
N TRP A 97 -6.98 -2.55 -14.62
CA TRP A 97 -7.34 -1.14 -14.72
C TRP A 97 -7.57 -0.48 -13.37
N ASN A 98 -8.24 -1.18 -12.44
CA ASN A 98 -8.44 -0.71 -11.07
C ASN A 98 -7.10 -0.48 -10.35
N TYR A 99 -6.16 -1.41 -10.44
CA TYR A 99 -4.87 -1.30 -9.75
C TYR A 99 -3.97 -0.23 -10.38
N TRP A 100 -3.97 -0.09 -11.72
CA TRP A 100 -3.29 1.02 -12.39
C TRP A 100 -3.83 2.38 -11.91
N TYR A 101 -5.15 2.54 -11.91
CA TYR A 101 -5.82 3.76 -11.48
C TYR A 101 -5.55 4.05 -10.00
N ASN A 102 -5.66 3.03 -9.15
CA ASN A 102 -5.36 3.14 -7.71
C ASN A 102 -4.01 3.81 -7.47
N TRP A 103 -2.95 3.27 -8.05
CA TRP A 103 -1.62 3.81 -7.85
C TRP A 103 -1.39 5.15 -8.56
N ALA A 104 -1.97 5.37 -9.72
CA ALA A 104 -1.87 6.65 -10.41
C ALA A 104 -2.52 7.78 -9.60
N VAL A 105 -3.66 7.52 -8.94
CA VAL A 105 -4.32 8.48 -8.03
C VAL A 105 -3.55 8.58 -6.72
N THR A 106 -3.00 7.50 -6.19
CA THR A 106 -2.15 7.53 -4.98
C THR A 106 -0.97 8.49 -5.15
N ILE A 107 -0.32 8.50 -6.33
CA ILE A 107 0.73 9.50 -6.60
C ILE A 107 0.20 10.92 -6.45
N ALA A 108 -1.00 11.21 -6.95
CA ALA A 108 -1.61 12.54 -6.80
C ALA A 108 -1.88 12.89 -5.33
N VAL A 109 -2.33 11.92 -4.51
CA VAL A 109 -2.49 12.08 -3.05
C VAL A 109 -1.16 12.44 -2.39
N GLU A 110 -0.11 11.66 -2.68
CA GLU A 110 1.22 11.87 -2.09
C GLU A 110 1.81 13.23 -2.52
N LEU A 111 1.64 13.64 -3.77
CA LEU A 111 2.10 14.95 -4.24
C LEU A 111 1.34 16.11 -3.59
N ALA A 112 0.03 15.98 -3.40
CA ALA A 112 -0.76 16.96 -2.67
C ALA A 112 -0.29 17.08 -1.21
N ALA A 113 -0.06 15.94 -0.54
CA ALA A 113 0.49 15.90 0.81
C ALA A 113 1.91 16.49 0.88
N ALA A 114 2.78 16.20 -0.10
CA ALA A 114 4.12 16.78 -0.16
C ALA A 114 4.10 18.31 -0.24
N SER A 115 3.16 18.87 -1.00
CA SER A 115 3.00 20.33 -1.09
C SER A 115 2.61 20.97 0.25
N ILE A 116 1.76 20.29 1.02
CA ILE A 116 1.35 20.72 2.36
C ILE A 116 2.57 20.68 3.31
N VAL A 117 3.36 19.60 3.27
CA VAL A 117 4.60 19.50 4.08
C VAL A 117 5.56 20.63 3.78
N MET A 118 5.71 21.02 2.52
CA MET A 118 6.61 22.11 2.11
C MET A 118 6.17 23.48 2.60
N HIS A 119 4.88 23.71 2.83
CA HIS A 119 4.37 24.96 3.42
C HIS A 119 4.92 25.20 4.83
N TYR A 120 5.35 24.17 5.56
CA TYR A 120 6.00 24.33 6.85
C TYR A 120 7.29 25.19 6.77
N TRP A 121 8.10 25.00 5.72
CA TRP A 121 9.34 25.77 5.54
C TRP A 121 9.16 26.99 4.67
N LEU A 122 8.31 26.90 3.66
CA LEU A 122 8.15 27.94 2.63
C LEU A 122 6.66 28.23 2.38
N PRO A 123 5.96 28.86 3.36
CA PRO A 123 4.51 29.05 3.31
C PRO A 123 4.04 29.97 2.18
N HIS A 124 4.92 30.81 1.63
CA HIS A 124 4.58 31.75 0.56
C HIS A 124 4.69 31.14 -0.85
N VAL A 125 5.26 29.93 -0.99
CA VAL A 125 5.38 29.28 -2.29
C VAL A 125 4.10 28.50 -2.58
N PRO A 126 3.42 28.75 -3.72
CA PRO A 126 2.21 28.01 -4.08
C PRO A 126 2.45 26.49 -4.12
N GLY A 127 1.52 25.71 -3.54
CA GLY A 127 1.64 24.24 -3.47
C GLY A 127 1.82 23.56 -4.83
N VAL A 128 1.24 24.14 -5.89
CA VAL A 128 1.37 23.65 -7.27
C VAL A 128 2.83 23.59 -7.75
N VAL A 129 3.67 24.52 -7.29
CA VAL A 129 5.12 24.53 -7.64
C VAL A 129 5.80 23.29 -7.06
N TRP A 130 5.49 22.94 -5.82
CA TRP A 130 6.02 21.76 -5.13
C TRP A 130 5.51 20.47 -5.76
N SER A 131 4.22 20.39 -6.04
CA SER A 131 3.64 19.24 -6.73
C SER A 131 4.27 19.02 -8.11
N ALA A 132 4.52 20.09 -8.88
CA ALA A 132 5.18 19.99 -10.18
C ALA A 132 6.64 19.54 -10.06
N LEU A 133 7.40 20.12 -9.12
CA LEU A 133 8.78 19.75 -8.87
C LEU A 133 8.90 18.26 -8.47
N PHE A 134 8.09 17.81 -7.52
CA PHE A 134 8.16 16.44 -7.04
C PHE A 134 7.64 15.43 -8.07
N LEU A 135 6.60 15.79 -8.84
CA LEU A 135 6.17 14.96 -9.96
C LEU A 135 7.30 14.80 -11.00
N ALA A 136 8.02 15.88 -11.32
CA ALA A 136 9.16 15.82 -12.23
C ALA A 136 10.29 14.93 -11.68
N ILE A 137 10.58 15.00 -10.38
CA ILE A 137 11.60 14.15 -9.73
C ILE A 137 11.18 12.67 -9.79
N ILE A 138 9.95 12.33 -9.39
CA ILE A 138 9.44 10.95 -9.42
C ILE A 138 9.42 10.42 -10.86
N PHE A 139 8.98 11.24 -11.81
CA PHE A 139 9.03 10.89 -13.24
C PHE A 139 10.44 10.59 -13.69
N ALA A 140 11.40 11.46 -13.40
CA ALA A 140 12.80 11.27 -13.80
C ALA A 140 13.41 9.99 -13.21
N LEU A 141 13.17 9.70 -11.92
CA LEU A 141 13.66 8.48 -11.26
C LEU A 141 13.16 7.21 -11.96
N ASN A 142 11.90 7.21 -12.43
CA ASN A 142 11.32 6.07 -13.13
C ASN A 142 11.64 6.03 -14.64
N TYR A 143 12.02 7.19 -15.25
CA TYR A 143 12.28 7.30 -16.67
C TYR A 143 13.63 6.71 -17.09
N PHE A 144 14.67 6.88 -16.26
CA PHE A 144 16.03 6.53 -16.63
C PHE A 144 16.35 5.05 -16.39
N SER A 145 16.01 4.46 -15.27
CA SER A 145 16.29 3.05 -15.03
C SER A 145 15.51 2.41 -13.87
N VAL A 146 15.25 1.09 -13.99
CA VAL A 146 14.66 0.26 -12.92
C VAL A 146 15.59 0.15 -11.71
N LYS A 147 16.92 0.11 -11.94
CA LYS A 147 17.91 0.06 -10.86
C LYS A 147 17.90 1.35 -10.04
N GLY A 148 17.73 2.51 -10.69
CA GLY A 148 17.61 3.80 -10.03
C GLY A 148 16.40 3.86 -9.07
N PHE A 149 15.25 3.32 -9.51
CA PHE A 149 14.10 3.14 -8.64
C PHE A 149 14.44 2.30 -7.39
N GLY A 150 15.03 1.12 -7.57
CA GLY A 150 15.35 0.21 -6.47
C GLY A 150 16.30 0.82 -5.43
N GLU A 151 17.35 1.53 -5.87
CA GLU A 151 18.29 2.21 -4.97
C GLU A 151 17.65 3.39 -4.23
N ALA A 152 16.86 4.22 -4.90
CA ALA A 152 16.14 5.32 -4.27
C ALA A 152 15.18 4.79 -3.19
N GLU A 153 14.39 3.76 -3.50
CA GLU A 153 13.45 3.15 -2.57
C GLU A 153 14.17 2.49 -1.38
N PHE A 154 15.33 1.87 -1.59
CA PHE A 154 16.14 1.30 -0.53
C PHE A 154 16.54 2.36 0.51
N TRP A 155 17.11 3.47 0.07
CA TRP A 155 17.59 4.54 0.98
C TRP A 155 16.43 5.27 1.67
N CYS A 156 15.37 5.59 0.95
CA CYS A 156 14.17 6.20 1.53
C CYS A 156 13.51 5.28 2.56
N SER A 157 13.39 3.99 2.27
CA SER A 157 12.82 3.01 3.21
C SER A 157 13.70 2.84 4.45
N MET A 158 15.03 2.86 4.30
CA MET A 158 15.94 2.81 5.44
C MET A 158 15.77 4.02 6.37
N LEU A 159 15.63 5.22 5.79
CA LEU A 159 15.37 6.44 6.56
C LEU A 159 14.06 6.34 7.36
N LYS A 160 12.98 5.86 6.73
CA LYS A 160 11.67 5.64 7.39
C LYS A 160 11.80 4.68 8.58
N VAL A 161 12.48 3.55 8.39
CA VAL A 161 12.66 2.51 9.40
C VAL A 161 13.45 3.06 10.61
N VAL A 162 14.56 3.74 10.35
CA VAL A 162 15.39 4.35 11.41
C VAL A 162 14.56 5.38 12.19
N THR A 163 13.78 6.20 11.51
CA THR A 163 12.93 7.22 12.15
C THR A 163 11.85 6.61 13.04
N ILE A 164 11.17 5.55 12.56
CA ILE A 164 10.15 4.88 13.39
C ILE A 164 10.77 4.20 14.60
N ILE A 165 11.94 3.58 14.46
CA ILE A 165 12.67 2.99 15.59
C ILE A 165 13.05 4.09 16.61
N ALA A 166 13.57 5.23 16.14
CA ALA A 166 13.87 6.36 17.01
C ALA A 166 12.61 6.88 17.72
N PHE A 167 11.49 6.99 16.99
CA PHE A 167 10.20 7.37 17.56
C PHE A 167 9.76 6.39 18.66
N ILE A 168 9.85 5.08 18.42
CA ILE A 168 9.49 4.05 19.39
C ILE A 168 10.35 4.17 20.64
N ILE A 169 11.67 4.35 20.50
CA ILE A 169 12.60 4.49 21.63
C ILE A 169 12.26 5.73 22.44
N VAL A 170 12.15 6.90 21.79
CA VAL A 170 11.81 8.17 22.45
C VAL A 170 10.46 8.08 23.15
N GLY A 171 9.45 7.50 22.47
CA GLY A 171 8.11 7.32 23.03
C GLY A 171 8.12 6.46 24.31
N PHE A 172 8.84 5.35 24.32
CA PHE A 172 8.99 4.55 25.53
C PHE A 172 9.74 5.28 26.65
N MET A 173 10.81 6.03 26.32
CA MET A 173 11.52 6.84 27.31
C MET A 173 10.60 7.89 27.94
N MET A 174 9.69 8.48 27.17
CA MET A 174 8.69 9.42 27.70
C MET A 174 7.67 8.70 28.60
N ILE A 175 7.10 7.58 28.15
CA ILE A 175 6.11 6.80 28.91
C ILE A 175 6.66 6.35 30.27
N TRP A 176 7.95 5.97 30.33
CA TRP A 176 8.60 5.56 31.57
C TRP A 176 9.18 6.71 32.41
N GLY A 177 8.96 7.97 31.99
CA GLY A 177 9.41 9.15 32.70
C GLY A 177 10.95 9.31 32.77
N ILE A 178 11.65 8.74 31.80
CA ILE A 178 13.11 8.88 31.67
C ILE A 178 13.47 10.26 31.10
N MET A 179 12.60 10.84 30.28
CA MET A 179 12.79 12.17 29.71
C MET A 179 12.14 13.23 30.60
N PHE A 180 12.80 14.38 30.70
CA PHE A 180 12.30 15.53 31.44
C PHE A 180 11.56 16.47 30.48
N HIS A 181 10.47 17.05 30.96
CA HIS A 181 9.80 18.16 30.28
C HIS A 181 10.71 19.41 30.32
N PRO A 182 10.56 20.39 29.38
CA PRO A 182 11.34 21.63 29.40
C PRO A 182 11.28 22.44 30.72
N ASP A 183 10.23 22.23 31.52
CA ASP A 183 10.07 22.81 32.86
C ASP A 183 10.69 21.99 34.00
N ASN A 184 11.55 21.01 33.68
CA ASN A 184 12.16 20.06 34.63
C ASN A 184 11.19 19.10 35.34
N SER A 185 9.91 19.06 34.97
CA SER A 185 8.98 18.04 35.43
C SER A 185 9.22 16.71 34.69
N ARG A 186 9.03 15.57 35.35
CA ARG A 186 9.05 14.27 34.68
C ARG A 186 7.78 14.12 33.86
N TYR A 187 7.95 13.94 32.56
CA TYR A 187 6.83 13.60 31.69
C TYR A 187 6.53 12.09 31.83
N ALA A 188 5.45 11.78 32.50
CA ALA A 188 4.97 10.40 32.67
C ALA A 188 3.45 10.36 32.36
N PRO A 189 3.06 10.38 31.07
CA PRO A 189 1.66 10.45 30.66
C PRO A 189 0.85 9.23 31.10
N GLY A 190 1.40 8.05 30.98
CA GLY A 190 0.82 6.80 31.47
C GLY A 190 -0.59 6.50 30.95
N LEU A 191 -1.29 5.60 31.63
CA LEU A 191 -2.67 5.18 31.32
C LEU A 191 -3.68 6.33 31.39
N ASN A 192 -3.40 7.37 32.17
CA ASN A 192 -4.31 8.50 32.34
C ASN A 192 -4.60 9.25 31.03
N VAL A 193 -3.60 9.32 30.12
CA VAL A 193 -3.78 9.93 28.79
C VAL A 193 -4.59 8.99 27.89
N PHE A 194 -4.30 7.70 27.96
CA PHE A 194 -5.00 6.68 27.14
C PHE A 194 -6.50 6.59 27.43
N VAL A 195 -6.89 6.77 28.70
CA VAL A 195 -8.31 6.73 29.14
C VAL A 195 -8.90 8.13 29.40
N HIS A 196 -8.24 9.20 28.95
CA HIS A 196 -8.68 10.56 29.18
C HIS A 196 -10.04 10.85 28.54
N GLY A 197 -10.93 11.57 29.26
CA GLY A 197 -12.26 11.95 28.77
C GLY A 197 -13.13 10.74 28.44
N ASP A 198 -13.64 10.67 27.21
CA ASP A 198 -14.43 9.55 26.70
C ASP A 198 -13.55 8.39 26.17
N GLY A 199 -12.22 8.51 26.32
CA GLY A 199 -11.31 7.43 25.93
C GLY A 199 -11.48 6.16 26.77
N PRO A 200 -10.92 5.03 26.31
CA PRO A 200 -10.10 4.87 25.10
C PRO A 200 -10.90 4.67 23.80
N PHE A 201 -12.23 4.53 23.84
CA PHE A 201 -13.09 4.29 22.68
C PHE A 201 -14.08 5.45 22.50
N VAL A 202 -13.85 6.26 21.46
CA VAL A 202 -14.65 7.46 21.17
C VAL A 202 -15.49 7.20 19.92
N GLY A 203 -16.71 7.78 19.87
CA GLY A 203 -17.60 7.72 18.71
C GLY A 203 -18.17 6.34 18.35
N GLY A 204 -17.89 5.32 19.16
CA GLY A 204 -18.46 3.98 19.03
C GLY A 204 -18.10 3.27 17.71
N MET A 205 -18.99 2.37 17.26
CA MET A 205 -18.81 1.57 16.05
C MET A 205 -18.74 2.44 14.78
N ALA A 206 -19.43 3.57 14.78
CA ALA A 206 -19.42 4.50 13.66
C ALA A 206 -18.03 5.08 13.38
N ALA A 207 -17.39 5.59 14.42
CA ALA A 207 -16.04 6.10 14.35
C ALA A 207 -15.05 5.01 13.96
N PHE A 208 -15.19 3.80 14.52
CA PHE A 208 -14.37 2.64 14.18
C PHE A 208 -14.43 2.32 12.68
N VAL A 209 -15.63 2.24 12.09
CA VAL A 209 -15.78 1.92 10.66
C VAL A 209 -15.23 3.07 9.79
N SER A 210 -15.49 4.32 10.15
CA SER A 210 -15.01 5.48 9.38
C SER A 210 -13.48 5.56 9.33
N VAL A 211 -12.78 5.31 10.44
CA VAL A 211 -11.32 5.32 10.47
C VAL A 211 -10.69 4.11 9.80
N SER A 212 -11.41 2.99 9.68
CA SER A 212 -10.88 1.74 9.11
C SER A 212 -10.43 1.89 7.65
N MET A 213 -11.05 2.79 6.87
CA MET A 213 -10.60 3.11 5.50
C MET A 213 -9.26 3.84 5.52
N ILE A 214 -9.11 4.84 6.39
CA ILE A 214 -7.86 5.59 6.57
C ILE A 214 -6.74 4.64 7.01
N VAL A 215 -7.04 3.74 7.95
CA VAL A 215 -6.10 2.71 8.40
C VAL A 215 -5.75 1.77 7.25
N GLY A 216 -6.73 1.36 6.44
CA GLY A 216 -6.49 0.54 5.25
C GLY A 216 -5.54 1.24 4.26
N PHE A 217 -5.76 2.52 3.97
CA PHE A 217 -4.85 3.33 3.16
C PHE A 217 -3.42 3.33 3.73
N SER A 218 -3.26 3.37 5.05
CA SER A 218 -1.94 3.30 5.71
C SER A 218 -1.17 2.00 5.42
N PHE A 219 -1.86 0.93 5.03
CA PHE A 219 -1.27 -0.36 4.69
C PHE A 219 -1.12 -0.59 3.17
N GLN A 220 -1.66 0.28 2.32
CA GLN A 220 -1.47 0.16 0.87
C GLN A 220 0.01 0.22 0.51
N GLY A 221 0.40 -0.55 -0.51
CA GLY A 221 1.80 -0.76 -0.89
C GLY A 221 2.42 -2.03 -0.31
N THR A 222 1.78 -2.69 0.68
CA THR A 222 2.23 -4.01 1.13
C THR A 222 2.18 -5.04 0.01
N GLU A 223 1.19 -4.93 -0.87
CA GLU A 223 0.96 -5.81 -2.01
C GLU A 223 1.93 -5.57 -3.18
N LEU A 224 2.74 -4.51 -3.16
CA LEU A 224 3.78 -4.25 -4.16
C LEU A 224 4.76 -5.41 -4.34
N ILE A 225 4.95 -6.20 -3.30
CA ILE A 225 5.77 -7.42 -3.37
C ILE A 225 5.26 -8.38 -4.45
N GLY A 226 3.95 -8.44 -4.69
CA GLY A 226 3.37 -9.26 -5.75
C GLY A 226 3.73 -8.76 -7.14
N VAL A 227 3.78 -7.44 -7.35
CA VAL A 227 4.21 -6.83 -8.62
C VAL A 227 5.72 -7.00 -8.81
N ALA A 228 6.50 -6.75 -7.77
CA ALA A 228 7.96 -6.88 -7.79
C ALA A 228 8.44 -8.35 -7.91
N ALA A 229 7.58 -9.33 -7.61
CA ALA A 229 7.91 -10.75 -7.71
C ALA A 229 8.38 -11.16 -9.12
N GLY A 230 7.78 -10.58 -10.17
CA GLY A 230 8.16 -10.85 -11.56
C GLY A 230 9.53 -10.30 -11.96
N GLU A 231 10.06 -9.32 -11.22
CA GLU A 231 11.40 -8.73 -11.44
C GLU A 231 12.44 -9.23 -10.41
N SER A 232 12.06 -10.21 -9.56
CA SER A 232 12.95 -10.87 -8.58
C SER A 232 13.84 -11.90 -9.24
N SER A 233 15.10 -11.99 -8.81
CA SER A 233 16.05 -13.03 -9.27
C SER A 233 15.71 -14.42 -8.72
N HIS A 234 15.24 -14.52 -7.46
CA HIS A 234 14.94 -15.79 -6.78
C HIS A 234 13.61 -15.72 -6.02
N PRO A 235 12.45 -15.66 -6.72
CA PRO A 235 11.15 -15.39 -6.09
C PRO A 235 10.74 -16.46 -5.06
N ALA A 236 11.01 -17.73 -5.30
CA ALA A 236 10.69 -18.82 -4.38
C ALA A 236 11.34 -18.68 -2.98
N LYS A 237 12.50 -18.02 -2.89
CA LYS A 237 13.21 -17.76 -1.62
C LYS A 237 12.92 -16.36 -1.07
N THR A 238 12.78 -15.35 -1.93
CA THR A 238 12.66 -13.94 -1.52
C THR A 238 11.24 -13.60 -1.08
N ILE A 239 10.20 -14.13 -1.74
CA ILE A 239 8.80 -13.83 -1.42
C ILE A 239 8.42 -14.32 -0.01
N PRO A 240 8.69 -15.57 0.41
CA PRO A 240 8.37 -16.01 1.77
C PRO A 240 9.06 -15.17 2.85
N ARG A 241 10.31 -14.76 2.62
CA ARG A 241 11.06 -13.89 3.54
C ARG A 241 10.41 -12.51 3.64
N ALA A 242 10.02 -11.94 2.52
CA ALA A 242 9.37 -10.63 2.49
C ALA A 242 7.98 -10.65 3.16
N VAL A 243 7.17 -11.70 2.97
CA VAL A 243 5.90 -11.88 3.70
C VAL A 243 6.12 -11.90 5.21
N LYS A 244 7.16 -12.61 5.68
CA LYS A 244 7.53 -12.61 7.12
C LYS A 244 7.94 -11.23 7.62
N GLN A 245 8.65 -10.45 6.80
CA GLN A 245 9.04 -9.07 7.14
C GLN A 245 7.82 -8.14 7.25
N ILE A 246 6.80 -8.34 6.41
CA ILE A 246 5.53 -7.58 6.49
C ILE A 246 4.84 -7.80 7.83
N PHE A 247 4.78 -9.04 8.34
CA PHE A 247 4.22 -9.33 9.67
C PHE A 247 4.91 -8.52 10.78
N TRP A 248 6.25 -8.57 10.83
CA TRP A 248 7.02 -7.83 11.83
C TRP A 248 6.86 -6.32 11.69
N ARG A 249 6.77 -5.83 10.46
CA ARG A 249 6.50 -4.42 10.19
C ARG A 249 5.16 -3.98 10.76
N ILE A 250 4.09 -4.74 10.52
CA ILE A 250 2.75 -4.44 11.06
C ILE A 250 2.84 -4.35 12.59
N LEU A 251 3.42 -5.36 13.22
CA LEU A 251 3.50 -5.43 14.67
C LEU A 251 4.35 -4.29 15.25
N MET A 252 5.58 -4.10 14.75
CA MET A 252 6.54 -3.17 15.34
C MET A 252 6.26 -1.72 14.94
N PHE A 253 6.00 -1.44 13.67
CA PHE A 253 5.95 -0.07 13.18
C PHE A 253 4.55 0.55 13.28
N TYR A 254 3.50 -0.22 13.04
CA TYR A 254 2.15 0.30 13.12
C TYR A 254 1.61 0.19 14.56
N MET A 255 1.56 -1.01 15.11
CA MET A 255 0.94 -1.22 16.43
C MET A 255 1.66 -0.48 17.56
N LEU A 256 3.01 -0.53 17.60
CA LEU A 256 3.75 0.18 18.64
C LEU A 256 3.68 1.71 18.45
N SER A 257 3.69 2.21 17.21
CA SER A 257 3.56 3.65 16.99
C SER A 257 2.21 4.17 17.44
N ILE A 258 1.11 3.49 17.09
CA ILE A 258 -0.23 3.88 17.53
C ILE A 258 -0.38 3.77 19.06
N LEU A 259 0.18 2.73 19.66
CA LEU A 259 0.21 2.58 21.11
C LEU A 259 0.92 3.77 21.78
N ILE A 260 2.10 4.14 21.31
CA ILE A 260 2.88 5.27 21.83
C ILE A 260 2.12 6.58 21.66
N ILE A 261 1.54 6.84 20.49
CA ILE A 261 0.72 8.02 20.23
C ILE A 261 -0.42 8.09 21.25
N GLY A 262 -1.15 6.98 21.46
CA GLY A 262 -2.26 6.92 22.39
C GLY A 262 -1.88 7.11 23.85
N PHE A 263 -0.67 6.74 24.27
CA PHE A 263 -0.18 6.97 25.63
C PHE A 263 0.36 8.38 25.88
N ILE A 264 0.77 9.10 24.83
CA ILE A 264 1.42 10.41 24.94
C ILE A 264 0.46 11.55 24.57
N LEU A 265 -0.39 11.35 23.57
CA LEU A 265 -1.28 12.37 23.04
C LEU A 265 -2.74 12.04 23.39
N PRO A 266 -3.43 12.91 24.17
CA PRO A 266 -4.85 12.75 24.39
C PRO A 266 -5.61 12.89 23.06
N TYR A 267 -6.66 12.10 22.85
CA TYR A 267 -7.42 12.07 21.59
C TYR A 267 -8.05 13.44 21.25
N ASN A 268 -8.37 14.25 22.27
CA ASN A 268 -8.93 15.60 22.16
C ASN A 268 -7.87 16.71 22.13
N ASP A 269 -6.60 16.36 21.89
CA ASP A 269 -5.54 17.35 21.74
C ASP A 269 -5.89 18.33 20.59
N PRO A 270 -5.90 19.65 20.84
CA PRO A 270 -6.26 20.66 19.83
C PRO A 270 -5.39 20.56 18.56
N MET A 271 -4.15 20.11 18.70
CA MET A 271 -3.24 19.93 17.55
C MET A 271 -3.58 18.66 16.75
N LEU A 272 -4.09 17.60 17.39
CA LEU A 272 -4.63 16.42 16.69
C LEU A 272 -5.98 16.73 16.03
N LEU A 273 -6.83 17.53 16.68
CA LEU A 273 -8.14 17.94 16.14
C LEU A 273 -8.03 18.93 14.98
N LYS A 274 -6.95 19.73 14.95
CA LYS A 274 -6.58 20.58 13.81
C LYS A 274 -6.00 19.80 12.63
N ASN A 275 -6.02 18.49 12.72
CA ASN A 275 -5.63 17.56 11.64
C ASN A 275 -6.61 17.62 10.44
N ASP A 276 -7.08 18.79 10.11
CA ASP A 276 -7.26 19.20 8.74
C ASP A 276 -5.89 19.04 8.10
N VAL A 277 -5.83 18.34 7.00
CA VAL A 277 -4.63 17.99 6.23
C VAL A 277 -3.75 19.22 5.87
N GLN A 278 -4.15 20.42 6.31
CA GLN A 278 -3.46 21.69 6.07
C GLN A 278 -2.32 22.00 7.02
N ASP A 279 -2.25 21.38 8.19
CA ASP A 279 -1.20 21.69 9.17
C ASP A 279 -0.33 20.47 9.48
N VAL A 280 0.77 20.33 8.74
CA VAL A 280 1.76 19.27 8.93
C VAL A 280 2.45 19.35 10.30
N GLY A 281 2.39 20.52 10.96
CA GLY A 281 2.80 20.67 12.36
C GLY A 281 1.99 19.78 13.32
N ALA A 282 0.88 19.23 12.84
CA ALA A 282 -0.03 18.35 13.57
C ALA A 282 0.25 16.84 13.37
N SER A 283 1.29 16.43 12.63
CA SER A 283 1.68 15.01 12.60
C SER A 283 1.88 14.48 14.02
N PRO A 284 1.23 13.37 14.42
CA PRO A 284 1.37 12.84 15.77
C PRO A 284 2.81 12.47 16.09
N PHE A 285 3.60 12.08 15.09
CA PHE A 285 5.03 11.82 15.26
C PHE A 285 5.79 13.10 15.62
N THR A 286 5.52 14.20 14.90
CA THR A 286 6.12 15.50 15.17
C THR A 286 5.70 16.03 16.55
N LEU A 287 4.43 15.86 16.93
CA LEU A 287 3.91 16.27 18.24
C LEU A 287 4.60 15.51 19.39
N VAL A 288 4.81 14.21 19.26
CA VAL A 288 5.50 13.41 20.28
C VAL A 288 6.94 13.90 20.46
N PHE A 289 7.70 14.12 19.39
CA PHE A 289 9.05 14.65 19.47
C PHE A 289 9.10 16.07 20.04
N SER A 290 8.14 16.92 19.68
CA SER A 290 8.02 18.28 20.24
C SER A 290 7.78 18.23 21.75
N ARG A 291 6.88 17.35 22.22
CA ARG A 291 6.62 17.15 23.65
C ARG A 291 7.80 16.55 24.41
N ALA A 292 8.68 15.81 23.71
CA ALA A 292 9.92 15.32 24.27
C ALA A 292 11.00 16.41 24.46
N GLY A 293 10.68 17.68 24.17
CA GLY A 293 11.62 18.79 24.26
C GLY A 293 12.65 18.85 23.13
N LEU A 294 12.48 18.05 22.08
CA LEU A 294 13.37 17.98 20.95
C LEU A 294 12.92 18.97 19.85
N ALA A 295 13.00 20.27 20.09
CA ALA A 295 12.49 21.32 19.21
C ALA A 295 13.08 21.28 17.77
N LEU A 296 14.32 20.86 17.60
CA LEU A 296 14.95 20.65 16.29
C LEU A 296 14.33 19.49 15.52
N SER A 297 13.59 18.62 16.21
CA SER A 297 13.02 17.39 15.65
C SER A 297 11.82 17.64 14.75
N ALA A 298 11.09 18.74 14.91
CA ALA A 298 9.91 19.02 14.07
C ALA A 298 10.31 19.21 12.60
N SER A 299 11.31 20.03 12.30
CA SER A 299 11.82 20.22 10.95
C SER A 299 12.44 18.94 10.37
N LEU A 300 13.22 18.21 11.19
CA LEU A 300 13.81 16.94 10.78
C LEU A 300 12.71 15.89 10.50
N MET A 301 11.69 15.81 11.37
CA MET A 301 10.57 14.89 11.17
C MET A 301 9.79 15.22 9.89
N ASN A 302 9.51 16.49 9.62
CA ASN A 302 8.86 16.89 8.38
C ASN A 302 9.69 16.54 7.14
N ALA A 303 11.02 16.65 7.20
CA ALA A 303 11.90 16.20 6.12
C ALA A 303 11.82 14.67 5.91
N VAL A 304 11.74 13.90 6.98
CA VAL A 304 11.53 12.44 6.91
C VAL A 304 10.14 12.11 6.34
N ILE A 305 9.09 12.79 6.80
CA ILE A 305 7.73 12.63 6.27
C ILE A 305 7.72 12.94 4.78
N LEU A 306 8.33 14.04 4.34
CA LEU A 306 8.46 14.38 2.93
C LEU A 306 9.17 13.27 2.13
N SER A 307 10.28 12.75 2.64
CA SER A 307 10.99 11.65 1.99
C SER A 307 10.13 10.38 1.89
N ALA A 308 9.32 10.11 2.91
CA ALA A 308 8.41 8.97 2.95
C ALA A 308 7.27 9.11 1.92
N ILE A 309 6.71 10.31 1.80
CA ILE A 309 5.70 10.67 0.81
C ILE A 309 6.25 10.47 -0.61
N LEU A 310 7.41 11.04 -0.90
CA LEU A 310 8.03 10.92 -2.22
C LEU A 310 8.40 9.48 -2.58
N SER A 311 8.85 8.69 -1.61
CA SER A 311 9.10 7.26 -1.79
C SER A 311 7.82 6.48 -2.08
N ALA A 312 6.71 6.76 -1.39
CA ALA A 312 5.41 6.14 -1.67
C ALA A 312 4.92 6.49 -3.09
N GLY A 313 5.02 7.77 -3.49
CA GLY A 313 4.72 8.22 -4.85
C GLY A 313 5.62 7.56 -5.92
N ASN A 314 6.92 7.40 -5.63
CA ASN A 314 7.86 6.70 -6.49
C ASN A 314 7.51 5.22 -6.68
N SER A 315 7.14 4.54 -5.60
CA SER A 315 6.66 3.15 -5.64
C SER A 315 5.33 3.02 -6.41
N GLY A 316 4.44 4.00 -6.27
CA GLY A 316 3.20 4.09 -7.04
C GLY A 316 3.45 4.23 -8.55
N MET A 317 4.38 5.09 -8.94
CA MET A 317 4.78 5.26 -10.34
C MET A 317 5.36 3.98 -10.92
N TYR A 318 6.19 3.27 -10.16
CA TYR A 318 6.71 1.96 -10.53
C TYR A 318 5.58 0.94 -10.74
N ALA A 319 4.68 0.77 -9.76
CA ALA A 319 3.62 -0.24 -9.79
C ALA A 319 2.62 -0.01 -10.94
N SER A 320 2.13 1.23 -11.09
CA SER A 320 1.16 1.57 -12.13
C SER A 320 1.73 1.41 -13.54
N THR A 321 2.96 1.83 -13.77
CA THR A 321 3.59 1.66 -15.10
C THR A 321 3.77 0.20 -15.49
N ARG A 322 4.15 -0.69 -14.54
CA ARG A 322 4.27 -2.13 -14.80
C ARG A 322 2.92 -2.77 -15.06
N MET A 323 1.90 -2.39 -14.31
CA MET A 323 0.55 -2.90 -14.53
C MET A 323 0.05 -2.57 -15.94
N LEU A 324 0.16 -1.32 -16.36
CA LEU A 324 -0.30 -0.88 -17.69
C LEU A 324 0.50 -1.55 -18.83
N TYR A 325 1.81 -1.72 -18.64
CA TYR A 325 2.67 -2.46 -19.56
C TYR A 325 2.22 -3.92 -19.73
N VAL A 326 2.00 -4.63 -18.62
CA VAL A 326 1.57 -6.04 -18.66
C VAL A 326 0.18 -6.18 -19.26
N MET A 327 -0.75 -5.27 -18.96
CA MET A 327 -2.07 -5.26 -19.59
C MET A 327 -1.97 -5.09 -21.10
N ALA A 328 -1.08 -4.24 -21.59
CA ALA A 328 -0.86 -4.08 -23.03
C ALA A 328 -0.28 -5.35 -23.68
N LYS A 329 0.68 -6.03 -23.02
CA LYS A 329 1.21 -7.31 -23.48
C LYS A 329 0.14 -8.40 -23.50
N ASN A 330 -0.81 -8.37 -22.56
CA ASN A 330 -1.95 -9.30 -22.50
C ASN A 330 -3.16 -8.86 -23.36
N LYS A 331 -2.99 -7.87 -24.24
CA LYS A 331 -4.04 -7.34 -25.12
C LYS A 331 -5.29 -6.78 -24.39
N MET A 332 -5.08 -6.33 -23.13
CA MET A 332 -6.12 -5.72 -22.26
C MET A 332 -5.99 -4.20 -22.17
N ALA A 333 -4.94 -3.64 -22.76
CA ALA A 333 -4.73 -2.21 -22.94
C ALA A 333 -4.14 -1.94 -24.33
N PRO A 334 -4.17 -0.69 -24.82
CA PRO A 334 -3.57 -0.32 -26.10
C PRO A 334 -2.12 -0.79 -26.25
N ALA A 335 -1.78 -1.39 -27.38
CA ALA A 335 -0.49 -2.05 -27.60
C ALA A 335 0.74 -1.12 -27.42
N TRP A 336 0.57 0.18 -27.66
CA TRP A 336 1.65 1.17 -27.51
C TRP A 336 2.15 1.34 -26.05
N PHE A 337 1.36 0.97 -25.04
CA PHE A 337 1.81 0.88 -23.65
C PHE A 337 2.77 -0.28 -23.39
N GLY A 338 2.79 -1.29 -24.28
CA GLY A 338 3.67 -2.45 -24.20
C GLY A 338 5.06 -2.23 -24.80
N GLN A 339 5.42 -1.01 -25.19
CA GLN A 339 6.74 -0.66 -25.73
C GLN A 339 7.72 -0.33 -24.60
N LEU A 340 8.90 -0.95 -24.65
CA LEU A 340 10.00 -0.67 -23.73
C LEU A 340 11.05 0.23 -24.38
N SER A 341 11.65 1.09 -23.58
CA SER A 341 12.87 1.81 -23.98
C SER A 341 14.09 0.89 -23.98
N SER A 342 15.23 1.38 -24.51
CA SER A 342 16.53 0.69 -24.46
C SER A 342 16.96 0.35 -23.01
N SER A 343 16.50 1.12 -22.02
CA SER A 343 16.75 0.88 -20.59
C SER A 343 15.74 -0.07 -19.94
N GLY A 344 14.76 -0.63 -20.67
CA GLY A 344 13.75 -1.55 -20.16
C GLY A 344 12.60 -0.87 -19.43
N VAL A 345 12.39 0.44 -19.63
CA VAL A 345 11.30 1.21 -18.99
C VAL A 345 10.13 1.35 -19.98
N PRO A 346 8.87 1.10 -19.56
CA PRO A 346 7.67 1.29 -20.37
C PRO A 346 7.26 2.77 -20.41
N ARG A 347 7.93 3.57 -21.26
CA ARG A 347 7.80 5.04 -21.30
C ARG A 347 6.37 5.51 -21.56
N ASN A 348 5.65 4.88 -22.47
CA ASN A 348 4.28 5.30 -22.80
C ASN A 348 3.32 5.07 -21.62
N ALA A 349 3.50 3.96 -20.86
CA ALA A 349 2.77 3.72 -19.64
C ALA A 349 3.13 4.73 -18.53
N LEU A 350 4.41 5.14 -18.49
CA LEU A 350 4.90 6.18 -17.57
C LEU A 350 4.23 7.54 -17.87
N TYR A 351 4.16 7.95 -19.15
CA TYR A 351 3.48 9.19 -19.55
C TYR A 351 2.00 9.17 -19.16
N ALA A 352 1.27 8.08 -19.47
CA ALA A 352 -0.15 7.96 -19.11
C ALA A 352 -0.38 8.03 -17.60
N THR A 353 0.46 7.37 -16.81
CA THR A 353 0.39 7.42 -15.35
C THR A 353 0.67 8.84 -14.83
N THR A 354 1.65 9.53 -15.41
CA THR A 354 1.99 10.91 -15.04
C THR A 354 0.84 11.88 -15.31
N VAL A 355 0.09 11.69 -16.38
CA VAL A 355 -1.12 12.50 -16.69
C VAL A 355 -2.17 12.35 -15.57
N ILE A 356 -2.43 11.12 -15.11
CA ILE A 356 -3.39 10.90 -14.01
C ILE A 356 -2.81 11.42 -12.68
N ALA A 357 -1.52 11.24 -12.42
CA ALA A 357 -0.87 11.83 -11.25
C ALA A 357 -0.98 13.37 -11.22
N GLY A 358 -1.10 14.00 -12.38
CA GLY A 358 -1.40 15.43 -12.54
C GLY A 358 -2.73 15.89 -11.94
N LEU A 359 -3.61 14.97 -11.50
CA LEU A 359 -4.80 15.33 -10.72
C LEU A 359 -4.45 16.08 -9.41
N CYS A 360 -3.22 15.95 -8.91
CA CYS A 360 -2.74 16.76 -7.79
C CYS A 360 -2.86 18.27 -8.05
N PHE A 361 -2.78 18.71 -9.32
CA PHE A 361 -2.92 20.13 -9.69
C PHE A 361 -4.34 20.68 -9.53
N LEU A 362 -5.35 19.82 -9.33
CA LEU A 362 -6.70 20.28 -8.98
C LEU A 362 -6.72 21.06 -7.67
N THR A 363 -5.74 20.84 -6.78
CA THR A 363 -5.57 21.65 -5.55
C THR A 363 -5.32 23.13 -5.81
N SER A 364 -4.92 23.51 -7.01
CA SER A 364 -4.78 24.93 -7.41
C SER A 364 -6.11 25.57 -7.88
N LEU A 365 -7.10 24.73 -8.22
CA LEU A 365 -8.40 25.18 -8.75
C LEU A 365 -9.52 25.08 -7.71
N PHE A 366 -9.38 24.16 -6.76
CA PHE A 366 -10.35 23.88 -5.71
C PHE A 366 -9.66 23.94 -4.34
N GLU A 367 -10.46 23.96 -3.28
CA GLU A 367 -9.95 23.91 -1.92
C GLU A 367 -9.07 22.66 -1.71
N SER A 368 -7.83 22.85 -1.29
CA SER A 368 -6.79 21.80 -1.22
C SER A 368 -7.22 20.60 -0.38
N ASN A 369 -7.97 20.82 0.70
CA ASN A 369 -8.45 19.75 1.57
C ASN A 369 -9.50 18.88 0.90
N ALA A 370 -10.47 19.48 0.22
CA ALA A 370 -11.52 18.72 -0.47
C ALA A 370 -10.92 17.83 -1.54
N VAL A 371 -9.98 18.35 -2.34
CA VAL A 371 -9.29 17.58 -3.37
C VAL A 371 -8.48 16.43 -2.78
N TYR A 372 -7.72 16.69 -1.72
CA TYR A 372 -6.95 15.65 -1.05
C TYR A 372 -7.84 14.52 -0.54
N LEU A 373 -8.96 14.84 0.12
CA LEU A 373 -9.90 13.84 0.63
C LEU A 373 -10.58 13.04 -0.50
N TRP A 374 -10.94 13.69 -1.62
CA TRP A 374 -11.49 12.98 -2.77
C TRP A 374 -10.49 11.99 -3.36
N LEU A 375 -9.25 12.41 -3.54
CA LEU A 375 -8.18 11.56 -4.06
C LEU A 375 -7.88 10.41 -3.08
N LEU A 376 -7.81 10.70 -1.78
CA LEU A 376 -7.57 9.70 -0.72
C LEU A 376 -8.67 8.64 -0.68
N ASN A 377 -9.94 9.05 -0.70
CA ASN A 377 -11.08 8.14 -0.69
C ASN A 377 -11.12 7.28 -1.95
N SER A 378 -10.85 7.89 -3.12
CA SER A 378 -10.79 7.17 -4.40
C SER A 378 -9.66 6.13 -4.40
N SER A 379 -8.46 6.49 -3.93
CA SER A 379 -7.33 5.57 -3.80
C SER A 379 -7.66 4.47 -2.79
N GLY A 380 -8.17 4.81 -1.61
CA GLY A 380 -8.55 3.85 -0.58
C GLY A 380 -9.53 2.79 -1.09
N MET A 381 -10.63 3.22 -1.71
CA MET A 381 -11.66 2.32 -2.25
C MET A 381 -11.09 1.37 -3.31
N THR A 382 -10.32 1.89 -4.26
CA THR A 382 -9.74 1.06 -5.33
C THR A 382 -8.67 0.11 -4.81
N GLY A 383 -7.96 0.47 -3.74
CA GLY A 383 -7.04 -0.41 -3.02
C GLY A 383 -7.75 -1.59 -2.36
N PHE A 384 -8.87 -1.36 -1.68
CA PHE A 384 -9.68 -2.45 -1.12
C PHE A 384 -10.25 -3.38 -2.21
N ILE A 385 -10.66 -2.85 -3.37
CA ILE A 385 -11.08 -3.68 -4.52
C ILE A 385 -9.94 -4.58 -4.99
N ALA A 386 -8.70 -4.08 -5.05
CA ALA A 386 -7.54 -4.89 -5.40
C ALA A 386 -7.29 -6.00 -4.35
N TRP A 387 -7.44 -5.70 -3.07
CA TRP A 387 -7.29 -6.67 -1.99
C TRP A 387 -8.38 -7.75 -1.98
N LEU A 388 -9.63 -7.38 -2.31
CA LEU A 388 -10.70 -8.37 -2.57
C LEU A 388 -10.28 -9.33 -3.68
N GLY A 389 -9.68 -8.81 -4.74
CA GLY A 389 -9.15 -9.61 -5.85
C GLY A 389 -8.11 -10.62 -5.40
N ILE A 390 -7.18 -10.25 -4.49
CA ILE A 390 -6.19 -11.16 -3.92
C ILE A 390 -6.88 -12.31 -3.18
N ALA A 391 -7.84 -11.99 -2.31
CA ALA A 391 -8.57 -13.01 -1.53
C ALA A 391 -9.33 -13.99 -2.41
N ILE A 392 -10.04 -13.50 -3.42
CA ILE A 392 -10.80 -14.32 -4.39
C ILE A 392 -9.86 -15.22 -5.19
N CYS A 393 -8.77 -14.64 -5.74
CA CYS A 393 -7.82 -15.37 -6.56
C CYS A 393 -7.14 -16.49 -5.76
N HIS A 394 -6.68 -16.20 -4.54
CA HIS A 394 -6.04 -17.21 -3.69
C HIS A 394 -6.99 -18.34 -3.28
N TYR A 395 -8.24 -18.01 -2.92
CA TYR A 395 -9.24 -19.02 -2.58
C TYR A 395 -9.48 -19.99 -3.74
N ARG A 396 -9.59 -19.47 -4.97
CA ARG A 396 -9.78 -20.28 -6.18
C ARG A 396 -8.52 -21.03 -6.57
N PHE A 397 -7.34 -20.40 -6.49
CA PHE A 397 -6.04 -21.03 -6.76
C PHE A 397 -5.84 -22.27 -5.90
N ARG A 398 -5.94 -22.14 -4.58
CA ARG A 398 -5.71 -23.24 -3.65
C ARG A 398 -6.70 -24.39 -3.86
N ARG A 399 -7.98 -24.07 -4.10
CA ARG A 399 -9.00 -25.09 -4.39
C ARG A 399 -8.74 -25.80 -5.72
N ALA A 400 -8.29 -25.08 -6.74
CA ALA A 400 -7.92 -25.69 -8.02
C ALA A 400 -6.69 -26.58 -7.89
N TYR A 401 -5.67 -26.12 -7.15
CA TYR A 401 -4.44 -26.85 -6.90
C TYR A 401 -4.72 -28.25 -6.29
N VAL A 402 -5.51 -28.27 -5.23
CA VAL A 402 -5.93 -29.52 -4.58
C VAL A 402 -6.84 -30.36 -5.48
N LYS A 403 -7.83 -29.73 -6.19
CA LYS A 403 -8.76 -30.46 -7.07
C LYS A 403 -8.05 -31.13 -8.25
N GLN A 404 -6.94 -30.55 -8.74
CA GLN A 404 -6.14 -31.10 -9.83
C GLN A 404 -5.12 -32.16 -9.35
N GLY A 405 -5.10 -32.47 -8.04
CA GLY A 405 -4.27 -33.54 -7.48
C GLY A 405 -2.82 -33.16 -7.18
N TYR A 406 -2.48 -31.87 -7.19
CA TYR A 406 -1.15 -31.40 -6.79
C TYR A 406 -0.94 -31.48 -5.29
N ASP A 407 0.26 -31.89 -4.85
CA ASP A 407 0.62 -31.91 -3.43
C ASP A 407 0.92 -30.50 -2.91
N LEU A 408 0.33 -30.14 -1.78
CA LEU A 408 0.59 -28.85 -1.10
C LEU A 408 2.03 -28.75 -0.56
N ALA A 409 2.76 -29.86 -0.43
CA ALA A 409 4.16 -29.86 -0.06
C ALA A 409 5.06 -29.28 -1.15
N ASP A 410 4.64 -29.35 -2.42
CA ASP A 410 5.35 -28.80 -3.58
C ASP A 410 5.28 -27.26 -3.67
N LEU A 411 4.45 -26.60 -2.84
CA LEU A 411 4.37 -25.14 -2.84
C LEU A 411 5.58 -24.52 -2.12
N PRO A 412 6.33 -23.58 -2.75
CA PRO A 412 7.49 -22.93 -2.13
C PRO A 412 7.12 -22.15 -0.86
N TYR A 413 5.89 -21.68 -0.81
CA TYR A 413 5.30 -21.02 0.34
C TYR A 413 3.82 -21.41 0.47
N LYS A 414 3.38 -21.72 1.70
CA LYS A 414 2.02 -22.15 2.00
C LYS A 414 1.38 -21.24 3.06
N ALA A 415 0.28 -20.59 2.71
CA ALA A 415 -0.54 -19.83 3.67
C ALA A 415 -1.23 -20.81 4.64
N ARG A 416 -0.88 -20.72 5.94
CA ARG A 416 -1.28 -21.71 6.95
C ARG A 416 -2.77 -21.67 7.29
N TRP A 417 -3.40 -20.50 7.22
CA TRP A 417 -4.78 -20.26 7.65
C TRP A 417 -5.81 -20.37 6.51
N PHE A 418 -5.53 -21.15 5.49
CA PHE A 418 -6.53 -21.42 4.45
C PHE A 418 -7.59 -22.42 4.95
N PRO A 419 -8.92 -22.19 4.71
CA PRO A 419 -9.52 -21.09 3.94
C PRO A 419 -9.87 -19.86 4.78
N LEU A 420 -9.68 -19.88 6.11
CA LEU A 420 -10.11 -18.82 7.03
C LEU A 420 -9.46 -17.46 6.71
N GLY A 421 -8.15 -17.45 6.40
CA GLY A 421 -7.43 -16.22 6.09
C GLY A 421 -8.04 -15.42 4.95
N PRO A 422 -8.13 -15.96 3.73
CA PRO A 422 -8.74 -15.25 2.60
C PRO A 422 -10.22 -14.94 2.79
N LEU A 423 -10.98 -15.79 3.48
CA LEU A 423 -12.40 -15.52 3.78
C LEU A 423 -12.58 -14.38 4.77
N PHE A 424 -11.77 -14.34 5.84
CA PHE A 424 -11.76 -13.23 6.79
C PHE A 424 -11.39 -11.91 6.11
N ALA A 425 -10.31 -11.93 5.30
CA ALA A 425 -9.88 -10.75 4.57
C ALA A 425 -10.96 -10.27 3.59
N PHE A 426 -11.61 -11.16 2.86
CA PHE A 426 -12.73 -10.83 1.97
C PHE A 426 -13.89 -10.19 2.73
N ALA A 427 -14.33 -10.82 3.82
CA ALA A 427 -15.47 -10.34 4.61
C ALA A 427 -15.20 -8.95 5.23
N LEU A 428 -13.99 -8.74 5.78
CA LEU A 428 -13.63 -7.46 6.39
C LEU A 428 -13.43 -6.36 5.33
N CYS A 429 -12.83 -6.65 4.18
CA CYS A 429 -12.77 -5.72 3.06
C CYS A 429 -14.17 -5.27 2.61
N MET A 430 -15.10 -6.22 2.44
CA MET A 430 -16.48 -5.92 2.06
C MET A 430 -17.19 -5.05 3.11
N LEU A 431 -17.02 -5.39 4.39
CA LEU A 431 -17.61 -4.62 5.50
C LEU A 431 -17.13 -3.17 5.50
N ILE A 432 -15.83 -2.95 5.34
CA ILE A 432 -15.24 -1.60 5.32
C ILE A 432 -15.70 -0.83 4.09
N MET A 433 -15.61 -1.44 2.91
CA MET A 433 -16.03 -0.79 1.66
C MET A 433 -17.49 -0.35 1.69
N LEU A 434 -18.38 -1.17 2.21
CA LEU A 434 -19.82 -0.85 2.27
C LEU A 434 -20.16 0.09 3.42
N GLY A 435 -19.44 0.00 4.55
CA GLY A 435 -19.71 0.77 5.76
C GLY A 435 -18.98 2.12 5.84
N GLN A 436 -18.05 2.41 4.95
CA GLN A 436 -17.11 3.54 5.05
C GLN A 436 -17.78 4.89 5.30
N ASN A 437 -18.86 5.20 4.61
CA ASN A 437 -19.58 6.47 4.73
C ASN A 437 -21.09 6.25 4.92
N TYR A 438 -21.43 5.32 5.85
CA TYR A 438 -22.84 5.03 6.08
C TYR A 438 -23.59 6.25 6.65
N ALA A 439 -22.90 7.17 7.34
CA ALA A 439 -23.49 8.39 7.87
C ALA A 439 -24.08 9.28 6.77
N ALA A 440 -23.50 9.28 5.57
CA ALA A 440 -24.01 10.02 4.43
C ALA A 440 -25.41 9.53 3.97
N PHE A 441 -25.74 8.25 4.22
CA PHE A 441 -27.05 7.69 3.93
C PHE A 441 -28.09 7.91 5.06
N THR A 442 -27.61 8.06 6.30
CA THR A 442 -28.48 8.16 7.49
C THR A 442 -28.66 9.57 7.99
N SER A 443 -27.97 10.56 7.40
CA SER A 443 -28.14 11.98 7.72
C SER A 443 -29.52 12.50 7.33
N ALA A 444 -30.03 13.51 8.02
CA ALA A 444 -31.35 14.11 7.76
C ALA A 444 -31.50 14.62 6.31
N LYS A 445 -30.39 15.00 5.68
CA LYS A 445 -30.28 15.26 4.24
C LYS A 445 -29.20 14.33 3.68
N VAL A 446 -29.59 13.48 2.72
CA VAL A 446 -28.62 12.56 2.06
C VAL A 446 -27.51 13.37 1.41
N ASP A 447 -26.27 13.10 1.79
CA ASP A 447 -25.09 13.72 1.17
C ASP A 447 -24.68 12.97 -0.09
N TRP A 448 -25.31 13.31 -1.22
CA TRP A 448 -25.00 12.70 -2.51
C TRP A 448 -23.56 12.92 -2.96
N ASN A 449 -22.96 14.07 -2.65
CA ASN A 449 -21.58 14.37 -3.03
C ASN A 449 -20.61 13.45 -2.27
N GLY A 450 -20.80 13.30 -0.97
CA GLY A 450 -20.01 12.39 -0.15
C GLY A 450 -20.19 10.92 -0.56
N ILE A 451 -21.41 10.50 -0.89
CA ILE A 451 -21.70 9.14 -1.39
C ILE A 451 -20.96 8.89 -2.71
N ILE A 452 -21.11 9.78 -3.69
CA ILE A 452 -20.45 9.63 -4.99
C ILE A 452 -18.94 9.62 -4.83
N ALA A 453 -18.38 10.58 -4.10
CA ALA A 453 -16.94 10.67 -3.87
C ALA A 453 -16.37 9.39 -3.21
N THR A 454 -17.13 8.78 -2.31
CA THR A 454 -16.70 7.58 -1.58
C THR A 454 -16.86 6.31 -2.42
N TYR A 455 -18.02 6.11 -3.06
CA TYR A 455 -18.39 4.80 -3.62
C TYR A 455 -18.23 4.68 -5.12
N ILE A 456 -17.86 5.76 -5.86
CA ILE A 456 -17.76 5.74 -7.34
C ILE A 456 -16.83 4.64 -7.87
N GLY A 457 -15.82 4.23 -7.12
CA GLY A 457 -14.91 3.15 -7.50
C GLY A 457 -15.61 1.80 -7.68
N ILE A 458 -16.65 1.51 -6.91
CA ILE A 458 -17.38 0.24 -6.98
C ILE A 458 -18.14 0.11 -8.31
N PRO A 459 -19.05 1.04 -8.67
CA PRO A 459 -19.75 0.95 -9.95
C PRO A 459 -18.81 1.02 -11.17
N LEU A 460 -17.72 1.79 -11.09
CA LEU A 460 -16.73 1.82 -12.17
C LEU A 460 -16.04 0.46 -12.35
N PHE A 461 -15.63 -0.18 -11.25
CA PHE A 461 -15.07 -1.53 -11.32
C PHE A 461 -16.07 -2.54 -11.90
N LEU A 462 -17.33 -2.50 -11.46
CA LEU A 462 -18.39 -3.39 -11.96
C LEU A 462 -18.66 -3.13 -13.44
N LEU A 463 -18.68 -1.89 -13.88
CA LEU A 463 -18.85 -1.53 -15.31
C LEU A 463 -17.70 -2.09 -16.16
N LEU A 464 -16.46 -1.96 -15.70
CA LEU A 464 -15.30 -2.54 -16.39
C LEU A 464 -15.39 -4.07 -16.44
N TRP A 465 -15.72 -4.71 -15.32
CA TRP A 465 -15.81 -6.16 -15.23
C TRP A 465 -16.96 -6.72 -16.09
N LEU A 466 -18.18 -6.24 -15.84
CA LEU A 466 -19.39 -6.75 -16.52
C LEU A 466 -19.44 -6.31 -17.98
N GLY A 467 -19.00 -5.09 -18.31
CA GLY A 467 -18.93 -4.60 -19.68
C GLY A 467 -17.95 -5.42 -20.54
N TYR A 468 -16.75 -5.70 -20.02
CA TYR A 468 -15.79 -6.57 -20.70
C TYR A 468 -16.32 -8.01 -20.82
N LYS A 469 -16.96 -8.52 -19.76
CA LYS A 469 -17.57 -9.84 -19.75
C LYS A 469 -18.64 -10.00 -20.81
N TRP A 470 -19.51 -9.01 -20.93
CA TRP A 470 -20.58 -8.98 -21.95
C TRP A 470 -19.99 -8.91 -23.36
N LYS A 471 -19.02 -8.02 -23.59
CA LYS A 471 -18.41 -7.82 -24.92
C LYS A 471 -17.64 -9.05 -25.42
N HIS A 472 -16.96 -9.77 -24.55
CA HIS A 472 -16.02 -10.86 -24.91
C HIS A 472 -16.54 -12.25 -24.54
N GLY A 473 -17.77 -12.37 -24.00
CA GLY A 473 -18.35 -13.66 -23.61
C GLY A 473 -17.55 -14.43 -22.56
N SER A 474 -16.76 -13.70 -21.73
CA SER A 474 -15.88 -14.32 -20.72
C SER A 474 -16.67 -15.12 -19.70
N LYS A 475 -16.26 -16.36 -19.43
CA LYS A 475 -16.91 -17.27 -18.46
C LYS A 475 -15.98 -17.56 -17.30
N LEU A 476 -16.56 -17.79 -16.13
CA LEU A 476 -15.81 -18.23 -14.95
C LEU A 476 -15.06 -19.53 -15.27
N ILE A 477 -13.74 -19.55 -15.03
CA ILE A 477 -12.91 -20.72 -15.33
C ILE A 477 -13.22 -21.81 -14.29
N PRO A 478 -13.64 -23.03 -14.69
CA PRO A 478 -13.79 -24.15 -13.78
C PRO A 478 -12.47 -24.52 -13.09
N LEU A 479 -12.52 -24.97 -11.82
CA LEU A 479 -11.32 -25.23 -11.02
C LEU A 479 -10.39 -26.30 -11.63
N ASP A 480 -10.94 -27.28 -12.33
CA ASP A 480 -10.21 -28.33 -13.04
C ASP A 480 -9.53 -27.84 -14.34
N LYS A 481 -9.97 -26.67 -14.88
CA LYS A 481 -9.43 -26.07 -16.10
C LYS A 481 -8.48 -24.88 -15.84
N ILE A 482 -8.23 -24.55 -14.59
CA ILE A 482 -7.24 -23.50 -14.25
C ILE A 482 -5.84 -24.01 -14.66
N ALA A 483 -5.14 -23.22 -15.49
CA ALA A 483 -3.84 -23.60 -16.05
C ALA A 483 -2.72 -23.49 -14.99
N LEU A 484 -2.48 -24.57 -14.23
CA LEU A 484 -1.43 -24.69 -13.22
C LEU A 484 -0.20 -25.48 -13.69
N ALA A 485 -0.37 -26.36 -14.69
CA ALA A 485 0.65 -27.32 -15.12
C ALA A 485 1.97 -26.65 -15.56
N GLU A 486 1.90 -25.56 -16.35
CA GLU A 486 3.10 -24.84 -16.81
C GLU A 486 3.88 -24.22 -15.65
N ALA A 487 3.18 -23.56 -14.72
CA ALA A 487 3.80 -22.94 -13.55
C ALA A 487 4.41 -24.01 -12.62
N HIS A 488 3.73 -25.13 -12.42
CA HIS A 488 4.23 -26.24 -11.63
C HIS A 488 5.46 -26.89 -12.29
N ALA A 489 5.47 -27.08 -13.61
CA ALA A 489 6.62 -27.61 -14.34
C ALA A 489 7.83 -26.65 -14.31
N GLN A 490 7.56 -25.33 -14.36
CA GLN A 490 8.63 -24.33 -14.24
C GLN A 490 9.24 -24.34 -12.83
N LEU A 491 8.40 -24.40 -11.80
CA LEU A 491 8.85 -24.47 -10.40
C LEU A 491 9.80 -25.64 -10.17
N LYS A 492 9.43 -26.84 -10.64
CA LYS A 492 10.27 -28.04 -10.53
C LYS A 492 11.60 -27.92 -11.28
N ARG A 493 11.62 -27.25 -12.43
CA ARG A 493 12.87 -26.97 -13.17
C ARG A 493 13.78 -26.03 -12.38
N ASP A 494 13.24 -24.98 -11.80
CA ASP A 494 14.00 -23.99 -11.03
C ASP A 494 14.59 -24.63 -9.75
N GLU A 495 13.85 -25.53 -9.07
CA GLU A 495 14.34 -26.31 -7.93
C GLU A 495 15.50 -27.25 -8.29
N LEU A 496 15.41 -27.92 -9.43
CA LEU A 496 16.48 -28.80 -9.92
C LEU A 496 17.74 -28.00 -10.28
N ALA A 497 17.60 -26.87 -10.92
CA ALA A 497 18.72 -25.97 -11.26
C ALA A 497 19.42 -25.44 -10.01
N ASP A 498 18.66 -25.01 -8.99
CA ASP A 498 19.19 -24.53 -7.71
C ASP A 498 19.92 -25.67 -6.95
N GLY A 499 19.40 -26.89 -6.99
CA GLY A 499 20.03 -28.09 -6.39
C GLY A 499 21.36 -28.42 -7.03
N GLN A 500 21.47 -28.34 -8.37
CA GLN A 500 22.72 -28.59 -9.10
C GLN A 500 23.79 -27.52 -8.82
N LEU A 501 23.39 -26.23 -8.75
CA LEU A 501 24.29 -25.13 -8.39
C LEU A 501 24.83 -25.27 -6.95
N ALA A 502 23.98 -25.70 -6.00
CA ALA A 502 24.40 -25.94 -4.62
C ALA A 502 25.42 -27.07 -4.49
N GLN A 503 25.30 -28.15 -5.28
CA GLN A 503 26.28 -29.25 -5.32
C GLN A 503 27.62 -28.82 -5.93
N GLN A 504 27.62 -27.96 -6.94
CA GLN A 504 28.84 -27.42 -7.57
C GLN A 504 29.62 -26.45 -6.70
N THR A 505 28.95 -25.79 -5.73
CA THR A 505 29.61 -24.82 -4.81
C THR A 505 30.12 -25.47 -3.50
N THR A 506 29.75 -26.70 -3.24
CA THR A 506 30.19 -27.51 -2.06
C THR A 506 31.21 -28.60 -2.38
N GLY A 507 31.53 -28.83 -3.64
CA GLY A 507 32.61 -29.66 -4.12
C GLY A 507 33.80 -28.83 -4.60
#